data_d97bb5b9eb0f94a0abf013225061e4e4
#
_entry.id   d97bb5b9eb0f94a0abf013225061e4e4
#
_cell.length_a   1.000
_cell.length_b   1.000
_cell.length_c   1.000
_cell.angle_alpha   90.00
_cell.angle_beta   90.00
_cell.angle_gamma   90.00
#
_symmetry.space_group_name_H-M   'P 1'
#
loop_
_entity.id
_entity.type
_entity.pdbx_description
1 polymer ?
#
loop_
_entity_poly.entity_id
_entity_poly.type
_entity_poly.pdbx_seq_one_letter_code
_entity_poly.pdbx_strand_id
1 'polypeptide(L)'
;MYMREIVFYLKITVTVYYNINCGEKEVNIMSNRLFQGIVHQMKDAIDRTIGVIDETSVVIACSELGKIGEVNESINSETLSSTAPFVINGYTYKSFGSNAKYDYAVFVQGTDEYAQKYSQLLSVSFASIKQYYDEKYDRSNFIKNVILDNILPGDIYLKARELHFNSEVSRVCLLIKIVSKTDVSAYDIIQNLFPDKSKDFVININEAEIALVKEIKADTESRDLEKLASSISDTLSSEFYTHCVVGIGTTVTGIKDLARSFKEAQSALEVAKVFDTER
;
A
#
# COMPACT_ATOMS: atom_id res chain seq x y z
N MET A 1 16.18 -5.56 -39.42
CA MET A 1 14.94 -4.97 -38.88
C MET A 1 14.33 -5.87 -37.80
N TYR A 2 14.26 -7.18 -38.01
CA TYR A 2 13.67 -8.16 -37.05
C TYR A 2 14.35 -8.27 -35.66
N MET A 3 15.67 -8.08 -35.58
CA MET A 3 16.42 -8.21 -34.31
C MET A 3 16.13 -7.07 -33.29
N ARG A 4 15.79 -5.86 -33.76
CA ARG A 4 15.44 -4.75 -32.86
C ARG A 4 14.06 -4.89 -32.21
N GLU A 5 13.11 -5.48 -32.92
CA GLU A 5 11.78 -5.74 -32.37
C GLU A 5 11.79 -6.86 -31.31
N ILE A 6 12.56 -7.93 -31.53
CA ILE A 6 12.72 -9.02 -30.55
C ILE A 6 13.36 -8.52 -29.24
N VAL A 7 14.38 -7.65 -29.32
CA VAL A 7 15.03 -7.05 -28.15
C VAL A 7 14.07 -6.11 -27.41
N PHE A 8 13.20 -5.39 -28.14
CA PHE A 8 12.19 -4.52 -27.55
C PHE A 8 11.10 -5.32 -26.83
N TYR A 9 10.60 -6.40 -27.44
CA TYR A 9 9.64 -7.32 -26.82
C TYR A 9 10.21 -8.03 -25.58
N LEU A 10 11.45 -8.52 -25.64
CA LEU A 10 12.14 -9.10 -24.49
C LEU A 10 12.34 -8.10 -23.36
N LYS A 11 12.67 -6.84 -23.66
CA LYS A 11 12.79 -5.78 -22.64
C LYS A 11 11.46 -5.47 -21.98
N ILE A 12 10.36 -5.37 -22.74
CA ILE A 12 9.02 -5.14 -22.19
C ILE A 12 8.59 -6.33 -21.34
N THR A 13 8.78 -7.57 -21.81
CA THR A 13 8.40 -8.78 -21.07
C THR A 13 9.19 -8.92 -19.76
N VAL A 14 10.49 -8.64 -19.78
CA VAL A 14 11.35 -8.66 -18.58
C VAL A 14 10.96 -7.53 -17.62
N THR A 15 10.66 -6.32 -18.12
CA THR A 15 10.25 -5.19 -17.27
C THR A 15 8.88 -5.43 -16.65
N VAL A 16 7.93 -6.01 -17.39
CA VAL A 16 6.61 -6.39 -16.87
C VAL A 16 6.74 -7.52 -15.84
N TYR A 17 7.59 -8.53 -16.09
CA TYR A 17 7.83 -9.63 -15.14
C TYR A 17 8.54 -9.15 -13.86
N TYR A 18 9.48 -8.20 -13.97
CA TYR A 18 10.14 -7.59 -12.80
C TYR A 18 9.18 -6.72 -11.98
N ASN A 19 8.30 -5.95 -12.63
CA ASN A 19 7.31 -5.12 -11.93
C ASN A 19 6.22 -5.96 -11.25
N ILE A 20 5.78 -7.06 -11.85
CA ILE A 20 4.82 -7.98 -11.23
C ILE A 20 5.44 -8.66 -10.00
N ASN A 21 6.66 -9.21 -10.11
CA ASN A 21 7.35 -9.84 -8.99
C ASN A 21 7.78 -8.86 -7.87
N CYS A 22 8.07 -7.59 -8.20
CA CYS A 22 8.38 -6.58 -7.20
C CYS A 22 7.12 -6.18 -6.42
N GLY A 23 5.99 -6.02 -7.11
CA GLY A 23 4.69 -5.72 -6.51
C GLY A 23 4.20 -6.82 -5.56
N GLU A 24 4.31 -8.08 -5.94
CA GLU A 24 3.92 -9.22 -5.07
C GLU A 24 4.81 -9.34 -3.82
N LYS A 25 6.11 -9.09 -3.93
CA LYS A 25 7.02 -9.06 -2.76
C LYS A 25 6.73 -7.92 -1.82
N GLU A 26 6.43 -6.72 -2.32
CA GLU A 26 6.06 -5.57 -1.48
C GLU A 26 4.72 -5.80 -0.76
N VAL A 27 3.72 -6.37 -1.43
CA VAL A 27 2.42 -6.73 -0.84
C VAL A 27 2.60 -7.76 0.27
N ASN A 28 3.39 -8.81 0.05
CA ASN A 28 3.66 -9.84 1.07
C ASN A 28 4.39 -9.28 2.29
N ILE A 29 5.41 -8.44 2.11
CA ILE A 29 6.14 -7.80 3.22
C ILE A 29 5.21 -6.89 4.03
N MET A 30 4.32 -6.14 3.36
CA MET A 30 3.37 -5.25 4.02
C MET A 30 2.30 -6.03 4.79
N SER A 31 1.80 -7.14 4.23
CA SER A 31 0.86 -8.03 4.89
C SER A 31 1.47 -8.66 6.15
N ASN A 32 2.73 -9.10 6.09
CA ASN A 32 3.43 -9.69 7.24
C ASN A 32 3.58 -8.70 8.40
N ARG A 33 3.94 -7.44 8.12
CA ARG A 33 4.02 -6.38 9.15
C ARG A 33 2.65 -6.08 9.77
N LEU A 34 1.61 -6.06 8.95
CA LEU A 34 0.24 -5.86 9.41
C LEU A 34 -0.19 -6.96 10.36
N PHE A 35 -0.03 -8.23 9.95
CA PHE A 35 -0.40 -9.37 10.79
C PHE A 35 0.40 -9.41 12.08
N GLN A 36 1.70 -9.11 12.05
CA GLN A 36 2.53 -9.05 13.25
C GLN A 36 2.08 -7.96 14.23
N GLY A 37 1.68 -6.79 13.72
CA GLY A 37 1.12 -5.71 14.55
C GLY A 37 -0.16 -6.13 15.28
N ILE A 38 -1.05 -6.85 14.58
CA ILE A 38 -2.30 -7.35 15.17
C ILE A 38 -2.03 -8.45 16.21
N VAL A 39 -1.16 -9.41 15.86
CA VAL A 39 -0.75 -10.47 16.81
C VAL A 39 -0.17 -9.87 18.09
N HIS A 40 0.64 -8.82 17.96
CA HIS A 40 1.21 -8.13 19.12
C HIS A 40 0.14 -7.48 20.00
N GLN A 41 -0.87 -6.84 19.42
CA GLN A 41 -1.98 -6.24 20.18
C GLN A 41 -2.88 -7.30 20.84
N MET A 42 -3.07 -8.45 20.20
CA MET A 42 -3.92 -9.52 20.73
C MET A 42 -3.24 -10.42 21.75
N LYS A 43 -1.89 -10.39 21.80
CA LYS A 43 -1.10 -11.20 22.74
C LYS A 43 -1.52 -11.01 24.21
N ASP A 44 -1.82 -9.77 24.60
CA ASP A 44 -2.19 -9.47 25.99
C ASP A 44 -3.61 -9.91 26.34
N ALA A 45 -4.47 -10.13 25.33
CA ALA A 45 -5.84 -10.57 25.52
C ALA A 45 -6.00 -12.10 25.45
N ILE A 46 -5.05 -12.78 24.79
CA ILE A 46 -5.07 -14.24 24.61
C ILE A 46 -3.82 -14.82 25.27
N ASP A 47 -4.03 -15.46 26.41
CA ASP A 47 -2.97 -16.06 27.23
C ASP A 47 -2.45 -17.40 26.60
N ARG A 48 -2.17 -17.37 25.28
CA ARG A 48 -1.67 -18.51 24.51
C ARG A 48 -0.84 -18.00 23.33
N THR A 49 0.03 -18.85 22.81
CA THR A 49 0.75 -18.55 21.56
C THR A 49 -0.23 -18.49 20.42
N ILE A 50 -0.24 -17.36 19.71
CA ILE A 50 -1.05 -17.11 18.52
C ILE A 50 -0.15 -16.67 17.37
N GLY A 51 -0.58 -16.95 16.13
CA GLY A 51 0.15 -16.50 14.96
C GLY A 51 -0.60 -16.74 13.66
N VAL A 52 0.09 -16.44 12.56
CA VAL A 52 -0.42 -16.56 11.18
C VAL A 52 0.63 -17.28 10.34
N ILE A 53 0.17 -18.20 9.51
CA ILE A 53 0.96 -18.83 8.44
C ILE A 53 0.43 -18.41 7.08
N ASP A 54 1.30 -18.41 6.09
CA ASP A 54 0.94 -18.17 4.68
C ASP A 54 0.58 -19.46 3.92
N GLU A 55 0.32 -19.36 2.63
CA GLU A 55 -0.02 -20.46 1.74
C GLU A 55 1.11 -21.50 1.60
N THR A 56 2.35 -21.12 1.92
CA THR A 56 3.53 -22.02 1.92
C THR A 56 3.78 -22.62 3.29
N SER A 57 2.87 -22.44 4.25
CA SER A 57 2.94 -22.92 5.63
C SER A 57 4.10 -22.33 6.45
N VAL A 58 4.61 -21.17 6.02
CA VAL A 58 5.61 -20.40 6.77
C VAL A 58 4.92 -19.52 7.80
N VAL A 59 5.44 -19.47 9.02
CA VAL A 59 4.98 -18.57 10.07
C VAL A 59 5.40 -17.13 9.73
N ILE A 60 4.43 -16.29 9.35
CA ILE A 60 4.67 -14.90 8.95
C ILE A 60 4.43 -13.90 10.08
N ALA A 61 3.67 -14.28 11.10
CA ALA A 61 3.44 -13.50 12.31
C ALA A 61 3.23 -14.43 13.51
N CYS A 62 3.80 -14.08 14.67
CA CYS A 62 3.65 -14.88 15.89
C CYS A 62 3.85 -14.02 17.15
N SER A 63 3.11 -14.34 18.23
CA SER A 63 3.32 -13.76 19.57
C SER A 63 4.67 -14.17 20.17
N GLU A 64 5.24 -15.30 19.73
CA GLU A 64 6.61 -15.73 20.00
C GLU A 64 7.48 -15.43 18.76
N LEU A 65 8.27 -14.37 18.82
CA LEU A 65 9.07 -13.89 17.67
C LEU A 65 10.04 -14.94 17.11
N GLY A 66 10.52 -15.85 17.96
CA GLY A 66 11.44 -16.91 17.53
C GLY A 66 10.86 -17.92 16.55
N LYS A 67 9.53 -18.00 16.45
CA LYS A 67 8.83 -18.90 15.52
C LYS A 67 8.60 -18.31 14.13
N ILE A 68 8.83 -17.00 13.94
CA ILE A 68 8.66 -16.36 12.64
C ILE A 68 9.70 -16.92 11.66
N GLY A 69 9.24 -17.39 10.51
CA GLY A 69 10.06 -18.04 9.48
C GLY A 69 10.12 -19.55 9.60
N GLU A 70 9.59 -20.16 10.67
CA GLU A 70 9.46 -21.62 10.75
C GLU A 70 8.45 -22.13 9.71
N VAL A 71 8.74 -23.29 9.11
CA VAL A 71 7.86 -23.95 8.15
C VAL A 71 7.18 -25.14 8.84
N ASN A 72 5.85 -25.21 8.74
CA ASN A 72 5.12 -26.36 9.24
C ASN A 72 4.82 -27.35 8.10
N GLU A 73 5.72 -28.30 7.87
CA GLU A 73 5.62 -29.31 6.81
C GLU A 73 4.37 -30.21 6.89
N SER A 74 3.71 -30.25 8.06
CA SER A 74 2.48 -31.04 8.26
C SER A 74 1.23 -30.38 7.69
N ILE A 75 1.32 -29.12 7.22
CA ILE A 75 0.22 -28.37 6.64
C ILE A 75 0.42 -28.31 5.13
N ASN A 76 -0.59 -28.76 4.39
CA ASN A 76 -0.61 -28.72 2.93
C ASN A 76 -1.80 -27.87 2.43
N SER A 77 -1.86 -27.66 1.12
CA SER A 77 -2.93 -26.85 0.47
C SER A 77 -4.33 -27.43 0.70
N GLU A 78 -4.47 -28.75 0.85
CA GLU A 78 -5.75 -29.40 1.13
C GLU A 78 -6.22 -29.06 2.54
N THR A 79 -5.29 -29.08 3.52
CA THR A 79 -5.57 -28.73 4.92
C THR A 79 -5.94 -27.24 5.04
N LEU A 80 -5.25 -26.36 4.33
CA LEU A 80 -5.56 -24.92 4.29
C LEU A 80 -6.92 -24.63 3.63
N SER A 81 -7.40 -25.49 2.75
CA SER A 81 -8.71 -25.34 2.12
C SER A 81 -9.87 -25.72 3.03
N SER A 82 -9.61 -26.20 4.26
CA SER A 82 -10.64 -26.58 5.22
C SER A 82 -11.47 -25.37 5.70
N THR A 83 -12.78 -25.49 5.63
CA THR A 83 -13.72 -24.49 6.18
C THR A 83 -13.92 -24.64 7.70
N ALA A 84 -13.53 -25.76 8.28
CA ALA A 84 -13.58 -26.01 9.74
C ALA A 84 -12.20 -25.80 10.38
N PRO A 85 -12.15 -25.47 11.69
CA PRO A 85 -10.87 -25.51 12.42
C PRO A 85 -10.27 -26.91 12.39
N PHE A 86 -8.96 -27.01 12.26
CA PHE A 86 -8.21 -28.27 12.31
C PHE A 86 -7.05 -28.21 13.29
N VAL A 87 -6.61 -29.37 13.76
CA VAL A 87 -5.59 -29.47 14.82
C VAL A 87 -4.35 -30.19 14.27
N ILE A 88 -3.19 -29.57 14.43
CA ILE A 88 -1.89 -30.14 14.07
C ILE A 88 -0.86 -29.76 15.14
N ASN A 89 -0.09 -30.72 15.60
CA ASN A 89 1.04 -30.56 16.54
C ASN A 89 0.70 -29.75 17.80
N GLY A 90 -0.53 -29.90 18.35
CA GLY A 90 -0.95 -29.20 19.57
C GLY A 90 -1.42 -27.76 19.35
N TYR A 91 -1.59 -27.35 18.10
CA TYR A 91 -2.17 -26.06 17.73
C TYR A 91 -3.46 -26.25 16.96
N THR A 92 -4.41 -25.36 17.20
CA THR A 92 -5.66 -25.27 16.44
C THR A 92 -5.52 -24.18 15.38
N TYR A 93 -5.76 -24.56 14.13
CA TYR A 93 -5.67 -23.69 12.95
C TYR A 93 -7.05 -23.37 12.41
N LYS A 94 -7.19 -22.20 11.81
CA LYS A 94 -8.37 -21.79 11.06
C LYS A 94 -7.95 -20.96 9.86
N SER A 95 -8.29 -21.45 8.67
CA SER A 95 -7.98 -20.79 7.41
C SER A 95 -8.81 -19.54 7.20
N PHE A 96 -8.22 -18.54 6.53
CA PHE A 96 -8.89 -17.34 6.06
C PHE A 96 -8.25 -16.84 4.77
N GLY A 97 -8.98 -16.03 4.00
CA GLY A 97 -8.53 -15.49 2.72
C GLY A 97 -9.61 -14.66 2.07
N SER A 98 -9.36 -14.21 0.84
CA SER A 98 -10.28 -13.40 0.03
C SER A 98 -10.90 -14.27 -1.07
N ASN A 99 -12.21 -14.08 -1.34
CA ASN A 99 -12.90 -14.60 -2.53
C ASN A 99 -12.69 -16.09 -2.84
N ALA A 100 -12.98 -16.96 -1.89
CA ALA A 100 -12.95 -18.43 -2.02
C ALA A 100 -11.55 -19.05 -2.13
N LYS A 101 -10.47 -18.27 -1.96
CA LYS A 101 -9.11 -18.79 -1.83
C LYS A 101 -8.64 -18.57 -0.39
N TYR A 102 -8.17 -19.63 0.24
CA TYR A 102 -7.59 -19.55 1.57
C TYR A 102 -6.06 -19.43 1.44
N ASP A 103 -5.56 -18.21 1.56
CA ASP A 103 -4.15 -17.90 1.38
C ASP A 103 -3.37 -17.90 2.72
N TYR A 104 -4.11 -17.91 3.85
CA TYR A 104 -3.56 -17.82 5.18
C TYR A 104 -4.31 -18.70 6.16
N ALA A 105 -3.65 -19.05 7.29
CA ALA A 105 -4.33 -19.59 8.46
C ALA A 105 -3.81 -18.95 9.75
N VAL A 106 -4.72 -18.64 10.65
CA VAL A 106 -4.37 -18.30 12.03
C VAL A 106 -4.17 -19.60 12.81
N PHE A 107 -3.27 -19.57 13.79
CA PHE A 107 -3.11 -20.66 14.74
C PHE A 107 -3.13 -20.17 16.18
N VAL A 108 -3.63 -21.03 17.05
CA VAL A 108 -3.71 -20.82 18.50
C VAL A 108 -3.20 -22.07 19.20
N GLN A 109 -2.31 -21.91 20.17
CA GLN A 109 -1.83 -23.02 20.99
C GLN A 109 -2.95 -23.66 21.79
N GLY A 110 -3.06 -24.98 21.72
CA GLY A 110 -4.06 -25.79 22.38
C GLY A 110 -5.01 -26.47 21.38
N THR A 111 -5.75 -27.46 21.90
CA THR A 111 -6.68 -28.31 21.13
C THR A 111 -8.09 -28.31 21.72
N ASP A 112 -8.28 -27.53 22.78
CA ASP A 112 -9.52 -27.40 23.52
C ASP A 112 -10.54 -26.48 22.82
N GLU A 113 -11.73 -26.41 23.36
CA GLU A 113 -12.83 -25.58 22.83
C GLU A 113 -12.48 -24.08 22.79
N TYR A 114 -11.67 -23.59 23.73
CA TYR A 114 -11.21 -22.19 23.73
C TYR A 114 -10.26 -21.90 22.59
N ALA A 115 -9.32 -22.82 22.29
CA ALA A 115 -8.43 -22.68 21.15
C ALA A 115 -9.21 -22.64 19.83
N GLN A 116 -10.27 -23.46 19.70
CA GLN A 116 -11.16 -23.44 18.54
C GLN A 116 -11.92 -22.12 18.43
N LYS A 117 -12.51 -21.62 19.53
CA LYS A 117 -13.23 -20.33 19.55
C LYS A 117 -12.30 -19.17 19.20
N TYR A 118 -11.10 -19.13 19.80
CA TYR A 118 -10.13 -18.08 19.49
C TYR A 118 -9.66 -18.13 18.02
N SER A 119 -9.36 -19.32 17.48
CA SER A 119 -8.97 -19.44 16.10
C SER A 119 -10.05 -18.95 15.12
N GLN A 120 -11.33 -19.18 15.42
CA GLN A 120 -12.45 -18.68 14.63
C GLN A 120 -12.57 -17.16 14.72
N LEU A 121 -12.53 -16.56 15.92
CA LEU A 121 -12.59 -15.12 16.11
C LEU A 121 -11.42 -14.40 15.42
N LEU A 122 -10.22 -14.94 15.61
CA LEU A 122 -9.01 -14.41 14.96
C LEU A 122 -9.11 -14.47 13.43
N SER A 123 -9.59 -15.60 12.88
CA SER A 123 -9.71 -15.74 11.42
C SER A 123 -10.62 -14.69 10.80
N VAL A 124 -11.76 -14.38 11.44
CA VAL A 124 -12.68 -13.32 10.99
C VAL A 124 -12.01 -11.94 11.10
N SER A 125 -11.35 -11.66 12.23
CA SER A 125 -10.66 -10.38 12.44
C SER A 125 -9.56 -10.16 11.42
N PHE A 126 -8.69 -11.17 11.19
CA PHE A 126 -7.61 -11.08 10.21
C PHE A 126 -8.12 -10.98 8.78
N ALA A 127 -9.17 -11.73 8.42
CA ALA A 127 -9.81 -11.62 7.11
C ALA A 127 -10.35 -10.21 6.85
N SER A 128 -11.07 -9.62 7.80
CA SER A 128 -11.63 -8.28 7.68
C SER A 128 -10.55 -7.21 7.55
N ILE A 129 -9.48 -7.32 8.34
CA ILE A 129 -8.37 -6.37 8.29
C ILE A 129 -7.61 -6.51 6.97
N LYS A 130 -7.35 -7.76 6.51
CA LYS A 130 -6.73 -8.00 5.22
C LYS A 130 -7.54 -7.40 4.08
N GLN A 131 -8.84 -7.67 4.04
CA GLN A 131 -9.75 -7.09 3.04
C GLN A 131 -9.68 -5.56 3.02
N TYR A 132 -9.73 -4.91 4.18
CA TYR A 132 -9.60 -3.45 4.28
C TYR A 132 -8.28 -2.93 3.70
N TYR A 133 -7.16 -3.65 3.95
CA TYR A 133 -5.85 -3.27 3.41
C TYR A 133 -5.74 -3.51 1.91
N ASP A 134 -6.28 -4.63 1.41
CA ASP A 134 -6.30 -4.94 -0.01
C ASP A 134 -7.09 -3.86 -0.78
N GLU A 135 -8.29 -3.51 -0.33
CA GLU A 135 -9.09 -2.45 -0.93
C GLU A 135 -8.36 -1.10 -0.95
N LYS A 136 -7.67 -0.76 0.14
CA LYS A 136 -6.90 0.47 0.24
C LYS A 136 -5.69 0.47 -0.69
N TYR A 137 -4.97 -0.65 -0.77
CA TYR A 137 -3.84 -0.83 -1.67
C TYR A 137 -4.29 -0.74 -3.13
N ASP A 138 -5.41 -1.36 -3.46
CA ASP A 138 -6.01 -1.30 -4.79
C ASP A 138 -6.39 0.13 -5.18
N ARG A 139 -6.95 0.93 -4.27
CA ARG A 139 -7.24 2.35 -4.53
C ARG A 139 -5.98 3.17 -4.76
N SER A 140 -4.96 2.98 -3.94
CA SER A 140 -3.68 3.70 -4.09
C SER A 140 -2.97 3.34 -5.38
N ASN A 141 -2.94 2.06 -5.75
CA ASN A 141 -2.40 1.59 -7.02
C ASN A 141 -3.21 2.09 -8.21
N PHE A 142 -4.53 2.10 -8.09
CA PHE A 142 -5.39 2.66 -9.12
C PHE A 142 -5.05 4.12 -9.39
N ILE A 143 -4.96 4.97 -8.34
CA ILE A 143 -4.59 6.38 -8.48
C ILE A 143 -3.17 6.53 -9.03
N LYS A 144 -2.21 5.71 -8.57
CA LYS A 144 -0.85 5.69 -9.13
C LYS A 144 -0.86 5.44 -10.65
N ASN A 145 -1.64 4.46 -11.10
CA ASN A 145 -1.74 4.14 -12.51
C ASN A 145 -2.48 5.23 -13.31
N VAL A 146 -3.46 5.91 -12.71
CA VAL A 146 -4.14 7.06 -13.34
C VAL A 146 -3.18 8.22 -13.54
N ILE A 147 -2.44 8.65 -12.50
CA ILE A 147 -1.52 9.80 -12.60
C ILE A 147 -0.35 9.54 -13.54
N LEU A 148 0.09 8.28 -13.66
CA LEU A 148 1.15 7.85 -14.57
C LEU A 148 0.66 7.56 -16.01
N ASP A 149 -0.63 7.75 -16.28
CA ASP A 149 -1.24 7.52 -17.60
C ASP A 149 -1.16 6.05 -18.07
N ASN A 150 -1.16 5.11 -17.12
CA ASN A 150 -1.02 3.67 -17.36
C ASN A 150 -2.36 2.95 -17.57
N ILE A 151 -3.50 3.66 -17.46
CA ILE A 151 -4.85 3.11 -17.66
C ILE A 151 -5.50 3.80 -18.85
N LEU A 152 -6.15 3.02 -19.70
CA LEU A 152 -6.90 3.57 -20.82
C LEU A 152 -8.05 4.47 -20.31
N PRO A 153 -8.28 5.65 -20.92
CA PRO A 153 -9.30 6.59 -20.44
C PRO A 153 -10.71 6.00 -20.32
N GLY A 154 -11.05 5.00 -21.16
CA GLY A 154 -12.34 4.30 -21.10
C GLY A 154 -12.50 3.41 -19.87
N ASP A 155 -11.40 2.88 -19.33
CA ASP A 155 -11.40 1.93 -18.20
C ASP A 155 -11.34 2.64 -16.84
N ILE A 156 -10.91 3.91 -16.81
CA ILE A 156 -10.75 4.68 -15.56
C ILE A 156 -12.07 4.73 -14.77
N TYR A 157 -13.18 5.06 -15.41
CA TYR A 157 -14.47 5.17 -14.72
C TYR A 157 -15.05 3.82 -14.29
N LEU A 158 -14.81 2.76 -15.06
CA LEU A 158 -15.22 1.40 -14.69
C LEU A 158 -14.47 0.97 -13.43
N LYS A 159 -13.14 1.12 -13.43
CA LYS A 159 -12.29 0.77 -12.29
C LYS A 159 -12.59 1.62 -11.06
N ALA A 160 -12.83 2.93 -11.23
CA ALA A 160 -13.23 3.82 -10.14
C ALA A 160 -14.52 3.35 -9.47
N ARG A 161 -15.51 2.88 -10.25
CA ARG A 161 -16.77 2.35 -9.72
C ARG A 161 -16.58 1.04 -8.97
N GLU A 162 -15.77 0.12 -9.49
CA GLU A 162 -15.43 -1.14 -8.82
C GLU A 162 -14.78 -0.89 -7.45
N LEU A 163 -13.89 0.10 -7.37
CA LEU A 163 -13.19 0.48 -6.15
C LEU A 163 -13.99 1.45 -5.25
N HIS A 164 -15.25 1.74 -5.57
CA HIS A 164 -16.08 2.72 -4.85
C HIS A 164 -15.37 4.07 -4.68
N PHE A 165 -14.65 4.50 -5.73
CA PHE A 165 -13.90 5.74 -5.73
C PHE A 165 -14.76 6.89 -6.24
N ASN A 166 -14.80 8.01 -5.51
CA ASN A 166 -15.53 9.19 -5.97
C ASN A 166 -14.77 9.89 -7.10
N SER A 167 -15.31 9.81 -8.32
CA SER A 167 -14.67 10.29 -9.54
C SER A 167 -14.90 11.77 -9.83
N GLU A 168 -15.87 12.42 -9.15
CA GLU A 168 -16.37 13.76 -9.51
C GLU A 168 -16.07 14.81 -8.44
N VAL A 169 -15.03 14.62 -7.65
CA VAL A 169 -14.58 15.62 -6.68
C VAL A 169 -13.34 16.34 -7.19
N SER A 170 -13.20 17.59 -6.80
CA SER A 170 -12.04 18.40 -7.15
C SER A 170 -10.79 17.86 -6.45
N ARG A 171 -9.73 17.67 -7.20
CA ARG A 171 -8.42 17.21 -6.70
C ARG A 171 -7.29 18.00 -7.33
N VAL A 172 -6.17 18.00 -6.63
CA VAL A 172 -4.90 18.54 -7.12
C VAL A 172 -3.80 17.53 -6.87
N CYS A 173 -2.83 17.46 -7.76
CA CYS A 173 -1.62 16.70 -7.57
C CYS A 173 -0.46 17.62 -7.14
N LEU A 174 0.15 17.32 -6.01
CA LEU A 174 1.41 17.91 -5.58
C LEU A 174 2.50 16.86 -5.74
N LEU A 175 3.62 17.22 -6.37
CA LEU A 175 4.78 16.36 -6.48
C LEU A 175 5.89 16.86 -5.58
N ILE A 176 6.26 16.08 -4.58
CA ILE A 176 7.24 16.40 -3.56
C ILE A 176 8.53 15.69 -3.92
N LYS A 177 9.58 16.45 -4.21
CA LYS A 177 10.91 15.93 -4.50
C LYS A 177 11.82 16.11 -3.32
N ILE A 178 12.35 15.02 -2.80
CA ILE A 178 13.32 15.01 -1.70
C ILE A 178 14.71 15.30 -2.28
N VAL A 179 15.36 16.32 -1.73
CA VAL A 179 16.69 16.78 -2.17
C VAL A 179 17.80 16.22 -1.28
N SER A 180 17.54 16.04 0.01
CA SER A 180 18.51 15.50 0.97
C SER A 180 18.13 14.09 1.39
N LYS A 181 19.09 13.16 1.41
CA LYS A 181 18.89 11.83 1.99
C LYS A 181 18.98 11.94 3.52
N THR A 182 17.93 11.47 4.19
CA THR A 182 17.87 11.30 5.64
C THR A 182 17.51 9.87 5.98
N ASP A 183 17.80 9.43 7.20
CA ASP A 183 17.45 8.08 7.67
C ASP A 183 15.93 7.92 7.91
N VAL A 184 15.19 9.02 7.88
CA VAL A 184 13.75 9.04 8.12
C VAL A 184 13.00 8.97 6.79
N SER A 185 11.98 8.12 6.72
CA SER A 185 11.12 7.98 5.54
C SER A 185 10.23 9.22 5.37
N ALA A 186 10.54 10.08 4.40
CA ALA A 186 9.70 11.22 4.04
C ALA A 186 8.27 10.79 3.64
N TYR A 187 8.13 9.61 3.05
CA TYR A 187 6.83 9.04 2.72
C TYR A 187 5.95 8.84 3.96
N ASP A 188 6.50 8.27 5.04
CA ASP A 188 5.75 8.01 6.26
C ASP A 188 5.35 9.33 6.96
N ILE A 189 6.23 10.34 6.92
CA ILE A 189 5.94 11.68 7.46
C ILE A 189 4.76 12.29 6.70
N ILE A 190 4.84 12.34 5.37
CA ILE A 190 3.77 12.91 4.53
C ILE A 190 2.48 12.13 4.71
N GLN A 191 2.55 10.80 4.81
CA GLN A 191 1.38 9.96 5.05
C GLN A 191 0.68 10.27 6.39
N ASN A 192 1.46 10.62 7.42
CA ASN A 192 0.93 11.00 8.73
C ASN A 192 0.33 12.41 8.73
N LEU A 193 0.82 13.33 7.89
CA LEU A 193 0.23 14.65 7.70
C LEU A 193 -1.17 14.60 7.07
N PHE A 194 -1.45 13.55 6.28
CA PHE A 194 -2.73 13.35 5.60
C PHE A 194 -3.39 12.04 6.06
N PRO A 195 -4.03 12.05 7.25
CA PRO A 195 -4.59 10.84 7.86
C PRO A 195 -5.85 10.31 7.14
N ASP A 196 -6.60 11.16 6.42
CA ASP A 196 -7.80 10.75 5.70
C ASP A 196 -7.44 10.08 4.35
N LYS A 197 -7.07 8.81 4.46
CA LYS A 197 -6.64 7.97 3.32
C LYS A 197 -7.79 7.59 2.36
N SER A 198 -9.01 8.01 2.64
CA SER A 198 -10.15 7.87 1.71
C SER A 198 -10.21 9.01 0.70
N LYS A 199 -9.63 10.17 1.04
CA LYS A 199 -9.64 11.40 0.25
C LYS A 199 -8.28 11.75 -0.32
N ASP A 200 -7.23 11.59 0.51
CA ASP A 200 -5.86 12.01 0.20
C ASP A 200 -4.97 10.78 -0.05
N PHE A 201 -4.33 10.72 -1.21
CA PHE A 201 -3.50 9.60 -1.62
C PHE A 201 -2.03 10.04 -1.67
N VAL A 202 -1.22 9.52 -0.77
CA VAL A 202 0.23 9.66 -0.79
C VAL A 202 0.81 8.46 -1.54
N ILE A 203 1.52 8.71 -2.62
CA ILE A 203 1.96 7.69 -3.57
C ILE A 203 3.46 7.83 -3.78
N ASN A 204 4.19 6.77 -3.54
CA ASN A 204 5.60 6.72 -3.85
C ASN A 204 5.80 6.52 -5.37
N ILE A 205 6.37 7.51 -6.05
CA ILE A 205 6.66 7.46 -7.48
C ILE A 205 8.00 6.76 -7.71
N ASN A 206 9.03 7.21 -7.00
CA ASN A 206 10.37 6.64 -6.99
C ASN A 206 11.07 6.96 -5.65
N GLU A 207 12.35 6.63 -5.52
CA GLU A 207 13.13 6.83 -4.27
C GLU A 207 13.19 8.29 -3.80
N ALA A 208 13.04 9.25 -4.72
CA ALA A 208 13.18 10.69 -4.42
C ALA A 208 11.89 11.48 -4.61
N GLU A 209 10.83 10.90 -5.16
CA GLU A 209 9.63 11.64 -5.53
C GLU A 209 8.37 10.97 -4.97
N ILE A 210 7.57 11.77 -4.28
CA ILE A 210 6.30 11.38 -3.66
C ILE A 210 5.20 12.26 -4.24
N ALA A 211 4.16 11.65 -4.78
CA ALA A 211 2.97 12.36 -5.23
C ALA A 211 1.91 12.37 -4.12
N LEU A 212 1.35 13.52 -3.85
CA LEU A 212 0.16 13.72 -3.03
C LEU A 212 -1.00 14.09 -3.94
N VAL A 213 -1.98 13.20 -4.09
CA VAL A 213 -3.25 13.51 -4.74
C VAL A 213 -4.24 13.88 -3.65
N LYS A 214 -4.54 15.16 -3.55
CA LYS A 214 -5.37 15.73 -2.49
C LYS A 214 -6.75 16.11 -2.98
N GLU A 215 -7.78 15.68 -2.24
CA GLU A 215 -9.13 16.19 -2.41
C GLU A 215 -9.22 17.61 -1.85
N ILE A 216 -9.81 18.51 -2.63
CA ILE A 216 -9.95 19.93 -2.29
C ILE A 216 -11.38 20.40 -2.53
N LYS A 217 -11.74 21.52 -1.94
CA LYS A 217 -13.01 22.18 -2.22
C LYS A 217 -12.94 22.90 -3.57
N ALA A 218 -14.09 23.04 -4.23
CA ALA A 218 -14.16 23.69 -5.54
C ALA A 218 -13.76 25.18 -5.52
N ASP A 219 -13.84 25.83 -4.36
CA ASP A 219 -13.48 27.22 -4.10
C ASP A 219 -12.05 27.41 -3.54
N THR A 220 -11.22 26.35 -3.54
CA THR A 220 -9.84 26.43 -3.07
C THR A 220 -9.01 27.31 -4.01
N GLU A 221 -8.40 28.36 -3.46
CA GLU A 221 -7.56 29.30 -4.21
C GLU A 221 -6.12 28.77 -4.34
N SER A 222 -5.40 29.27 -5.37
CA SER A 222 -3.97 28.93 -5.56
C SER A 222 -3.12 29.25 -4.35
N ARG A 223 -3.42 30.33 -3.63
CA ARG A 223 -2.74 30.70 -2.38
C ARG A 223 -2.85 29.65 -1.28
N ASP A 224 -3.96 28.94 -1.21
CA ASP A 224 -4.15 27.90 -0.18
C ASP A 224 -3.35 26.66 -0.53
N LEU A 225 -3.18 26.36 -1.82
CA LEU A 225 -2.29 25.28 -2.29
C LEU A 225 -0.82 25.62 -2.05
N GLU A 226 -0.41 26.89 -2.24
CA GLU A 226 0.93 27.37 -1.92
C GLU A 226 1.22 27.28 -0.42
N LYS A 227 0.27 27.67 0.45
CA LYS A 227 0.40 27.51 1.90
C LYS A 227 0.51 26.03 2.29
N LEU A 228 -0.25 25.16 1.66
CA LEU A 228 -0.17 23.71 1.88
C LEU A 228 1.21 23.18 1.51
N ALA A 229 1.73 23.55 0.33
CA ALA A 229 3.05 23.14 -0.12
C ALA A 229 4.17 23.66 0.83
N SER A 230 4.07 24.93 1.26
CA SER A 230 4.99 25.50 2.26
C SER A 230 4.91 24.75 3.59
N SER A 231 3.72 24.45 4.09
CA SER A 231 3.54 23.70 5.34
C SER A 231 4.17 22.30 5.27
N ILE A 232 4.05 21.59 4.13
CA ILE A 232 4.71 20.30 3.93
C ILE A 232 6.24 20.46 3.97
N SER A 233 6.77 21.45 3.24
CA SER A 233 8.21 21.72 3.19
C SER A 233 8.76 22.15 4.54
N ASP A 234 8.06 23.01 5.27
CA ASP A 234 8.44 23.49 6.58
C ASP A 234 8.46 22.36 7.61
N THR A 235 7.44 21.49 7.60
CA THR A 235 7.40 20.32 8.50
C THR A 235 8.57 19.37 8.22
N LEU A 236 8.82 19.04 6.95
CA LEU A 236 9.93 18.16 6.58
C LEU A 236 11.28 18.76 6.96
N SER A 237 11.46 20.08 6.78
CA SER A 237 12.73 20.76 7.06
C SER A 237 12.95 20.98 8.55
N SER A 238 11.94 21.48 9.29
CA SER A 238 12.11 21.88 10.70
C SER A 238 12.10 20.70 11.66
N GLU A 239 11.27 19.69 11.41
CA GLU A 239 11.11 18.57 12.34
C GLU A 239 11.99 17.36 11.95
N PHE A 240 12.29 17.19 10.66
CA PHE A 240 12.96 15.98 10.15
C PHE A 240 14.25 16.27 9.38
N TYR A 241 14.69 17.55 9.32
CA TYR A 241 15.91 17.96 8.59
C TYR A 241 15.96 17.47 7.13
N THR A 242 14.78 17.33 6.52
CA THR A 242 14.62 16.83 5.15
C THR A 242 14.24 17.96 4.23
N HIS A 243 15.13 18.32 3.31
CA HIS A 243 14.84 19.36 2.33
C HIS A 243 14.08 18.78 1.13
N CYS A 244 13.03 19.47 0.75
CA CYS A 244 12.22 19.09 -0.40
C CYS A 244 11.82 20.31 -1.24
N VAL A 245 11.47 20.04 -2.50
CA VAL A 245 10.84 21.00 -3.42
C VAL A 245 9.47 20.44 -3.79
N VAL A 246 8.46 21.30 -3.80
CA VAL A 246 7.07 20.89 -4.08
C VAL A 246 6.60 21.54 -5.38
N GLY A 247 6.28 20.72 -6.38
CA GLY A 247 5.59 21.15 -7.59
C GLY A 247 4.08 21.00 -7.40
N ILE A 248 3.31 22.01 -7.81
CA ILE A 248 1.86 22.04 -7.68
C ILE A 248 1.25 21.98 -9.08
N GLY A 249 0.39 20.99 -9.33
CA GLY A 249 -0.40 20.90 -10.56
C GLY A 249 -1.68 21.74 -10.48
N THR A 250 -2.41 21.82 -11.58
CA THR A 250 -3.71 22.49 -11.59
C THR A 250 -4.79 21.64 -10.93
N THR A 251 -5.79 22.30 -10.36
CA THR A 251 -7.00 21.67 -9.84
C THR A 251 -7.79 21.04 -10.98
N VAL A 252 -8.22 19.79 -10.80
CA VAL A 252 -9.04 19.05 -11.75
C VAL A 252 -10.29 18.50 -11.07
N THR A 253 -11.40 18.46 -11.80
CA THR A 253 -12.71 18.00 -11.27
C THR A 253 -13.02 16.55 -11.64
N GLY A 254 -12.26 15.96 -12.55
CA GLY A 254 -12.45 14.58 -13.01
C GLY A 254 -11.23 13.72 -12.76
N ILE A 255 -11.45 12.47 -12.36
CA ILE A 255 -10.37 11.52 -12.11
C ILE A 255 -9.45 11.31 -13.32
N LYS A 256 -9.99 11.32 -14.54
CA LYS A 256 -9.23 11.17 -15.79
C LYS A 256 -8.21 12.30 -16.02
N ASP A 257 -8.46 13.47 -15.45
CA ASP A 257 -7.61 14.65 -15.62
C ASP A 257 -6.46 14.70 -14.59
N LEU A 258 -6.40 13.76 -13.65
CA LEU A 258 -5.32 13.69 -12.65
C LEU A 258 -3.95 13.52 -13.29
N ALA A 259 -3.84 12.78 -14.39
CA ALA A 259 -2.59 12.64 -15.14
C ALA A 259 -2.05 13.99 -15.64
N ARG A 260 -2.96 14.90 -16.07
CA ARG A 260 -2.58 16.26 -16.45
C ARG A 260 -2.05 17.04 -15.26
N SER A 261 -2.78 17.05 -14.13
CA SER A 261 -2.34 17.74 -12.91
C SER A 261 -0.97 17.25 -12.45
N PHE A 262 -0.71 15.94 -12.53
CA PHE A 262 0.59 15.37 -12.20
C PHE A 262 1.71 15.83 -13.16
N LYS A 263 1.48 15.81 -14.48
CA LYS A 263 2.46 16.28 -15.49
C LYS A 263 2.78 17.77 -15.30
N GLU A 264 1.80 18.58 -14.93
CA GLU A 264 2.01 20.01 -14.63
C GLU A 264 2.84 20.20 -13.34
N ALA A 265 2.59 19.38 -12.29
CA ALA A 265 3.42 19.38 -11.09
C ALA A 265 4.87 18.99 -11.39
N GLN A 266 5.09 18.00 -12.28
CA GLN A 266 6.43 17.63 -12.76
C GLN A 266 7.11 18.80 -13.49
N SER A 267 6.40 19.45 -14.40
CA SER A 267 6.93 20.59 -15.13
C SER A 267 7.30 21.75 -14.21
N ALA A 268 6.49 22.01 -13.17
CA ALA A 268 6.82 23.01 -12.15
C ALA A 268 8.11 22.69 -11.40
N LEU A 269 8.36 21.41 -11.05
CA LEU A 269 9.62 20.99 -10.44
C LEU A 269 10.83 21.14 -11.37
N GLU A 270 10.66 20.87 -12.66
CA GLU A 270 11.76 21.03 -13.63
C GLU A 270 12.13 22.49 -13.82
N VAL A 271 11.14 23.39 -13.87
CA VAL A 271 11.36 24.84 -13.92
C VAL A 271 12.11 25.31 -12.65
N ALA A 272 11.70 24.86 -11.47
CA ALA A 272 12.35 25.21 -10.22
C ALA A 272 13.85 24.84 -10.20
N LYS A 273 14.23 23.68 -10.77
CA LYS A 273 15.65 23.28 -10.87
C LYS A 273 16.50 24.26 -11.65
N VAL A 274 15.97 24.85 -12.72
CA VAL A 274 16.71 25.80 -13.56
C VAL A 274 17.02 27.08 -12.78
N PHE A 275 16.11 27.52 -11.93
CA PHE A 275 16.32 28.72 -11.12
C PHE A 275 17.23 28.50 -9.90
N ASP A 276 17.30 27.27 -9.35
CA ASP A 276 18.22 26.93 -8.23
C ASP A 276 19.67 26.74 -8.71
N THR A 277 19.91 26.42 -9.97
CA THR A 277 21.28 26.29 -10.53
C THR A 277 21.93 27.64 -10.87
N GLU A 278 21.20 28.75 -10.83
CA GLU A 278 21.71 30.11 -11.06
C GLU A 278 22.05 30.90 -9.75
N ARG A 279 21.96 30.24 -8.60
CA ARG A 279 22.42 30.77 -7.30
C ARG A 279 23.59 29.99 -6.74
#